data_8569eb9b99ca0fb45f94402c8b1c85b5
#
_entry.id   8569eb9b99ca0fb45f94402c8b1c85b5
#
_cell.length_a   1.000
_cell.length_b   1.000
_cell.length_c   1.000
_cell.angle_alpha   90.00
_cell.angle_beta   90.00
_cell.angle_gamma   90.00
#
_symmetry.space_group_name_H-M   'P 1'
#
loop_
_entity.id
_entity.type
_entity.pdbx_description
1 polymer ?
#
loop_
_entity_poly.entity_id
_entity_poly.type
_entity_poly.pdbx_seq_one_letter_code
_entity_poly.pdbx_strand_id
1 'polypeptide(L)'
;MTTVRFHLDVLTRESLVRQFQQPPRGRGRPRIGYTAVQRSVGYQELAQVLADQLGSDPRRRSDAAIAAGRAWGAKMESVDQPVESLDDAKDLTVTLASELGFAPEREHDTETDEQVMIRLTACPLRELARTHSEVVCGVHLGLMREVLDRNGGRDQVSVRLHPFVEPELCVARLEWLKARTPESVPDVDDTAGEPRLATSTGRIAPQLRTGDPQLRNADPYVGKQSTNQR
;
A
#
# COMPACT_ATOMS: atom_id res chain seq x y z
N MET A 1 33.41 8.54 34.37
CA MET A 1 32.42 7.60 33.73
C MET A 1 32.69 7.58 32.25
N THR A 2 32.77 6.41 31.63
CA THR A 2 32.95 6.32 30.17
C THR A 2 31.67 6.72 29.48
N THR A 3 31.76 7.46 28.38
CA THR A 3 30.62 7.96 27.57
C THR A 3 29.62 6.86 27.22
N VAL A 4 30.10 5.65 26.89
CA VAL A 4 29.26 4.51 26.58
C VAL A 4 28.32 4.13 27.73
N ARG A 5 28.81 4.10 28.96
CA ARG A 5 27.98 3.73 30.12
C ARG A 5 26.89 4.76 30.38
N PHE A 6 27.21 6.04 30.21
CA PHE A 6 26.23 7.12 30.33
C PHE A 6 25.09 6.95 29.32
N HIS A 7 25.41 6.69 28.06
CA HIS A 7 24.37 6.45 27.03
C HIS A 7 23.54 5.21 27.30
N LEU A 8 24.16 4.11 27.76
CA LEU A 8 23.42 2.89 28.11
C LEU A 8 22.49 3.13 29.33
N ASP A 9 22.91 3.92 30.30
CA ASP A 9 22.08 4.28 31.46
C ASP A 9 20.88 5.16 31.02
N VAL A 10 21.08 6.11 30.08
CA VAL A 10 20.01 6.90 29.51
C VAL A 10 19.03 6.01 28.76
N LEU A 11 19.52 5.15 27.87
CA LEU A 11 18.69 4.22 27.09
C LEU A 11 17.91 3.24 27.98
N THR A 12 18.51 2.83 29.11
CA THR A 12 17.84 1.96 30.10
C THR A 12 16.72 2.70 30.81
N ARG A 13 16.93 3.98 31.17
CA ARG A 13 15.92 4.84 31.79
C ARG A 13 14.74 5.07 30.87
N GLU A 14 15.01 5.29 29.59
CA GLU A 14 13.99 5.44 28.54
C GLU A 14 13.35 4.10 28.13
N SER A 15 13.71 2.99 28.80
CA SER A 15 13.21 1.65 28.50
C SER A 15 13.47 1.18 27.04
N LEU A 16 14.48 1.71 26.41
CA LEU A 16 14.94 1.32 25.07
C LEU A 16 15.95 0.16 25.15
N VAL A 17 16.57 -0.02 26.30
CA VAL A 17 17.53 -1.09 26.57
C VAL A 17 17.22 -1.72 27.94
N ARG A 18 17.36 -3.02 28.04
CA ARG A 18 17.26 -3.75 29.32
C ARG A 18 18.62 -4.31 29.70
N GLN A 19 18.98 -4.10 30.97
CA GLN A 19 20.17 -4.69 31.57
C GLN A 19 19.89 -6.13 32.02
N PHE A 20 20.87 -7.00 31.89
CA PHE A 20 20.85 -8.34 32.46
C PHE A 20 22.23 -8.75 32.94
N GLN A 21 22.29 -9.58 33.99
CA GLN A 21 23.52 -10.14 34.44
C GLN A 21 23.88 -11.39 33.61
N GLN A 22 25.11 -11.40 33.06
CA GLN A 22 25.61 -12.59 32.38
C GLN A 22 26.00 -13.66 33.42
N PRO A 23 25.84 -14.93 33.08
CA PRO A 23 26.32 -16.02 33.93
C PRO A 23 27.80 -15.83 34.27
N PRO A 24 28.24 -16.10 35.53
CA PRO A 24 29.63 -15.96 35.92
C PRO A 24 30.51 -16.94 35.12
N ARG A 25 31.56 -16.41 34.50
CA ARG A 25 32.57 -17.19 33.76
C ARG A 25 33.87 -17.25 34.55
N GLY A 26 33.82 -17.73 35.80
CA GLY A 26 34.96 -17.82 36.69
C GLY A 26 34.91 -16.86 37.88
N ARG A 27 36.08 -16.64 38.58
CA ARG A 27 36.16 -15.70 39.72
C ARG A 27 36.06 -14.25 39.22
N GLY A 28 35.19 -13.46 39.82
CA GLY A 28 35.05 -12.04 39.52
C GLY A 28 33.58 -11.56 39.56
N ARG A 29 33.40 -10.23 39.45
CA ARG A 29 32.06 -9.63 39.41
C ARG A 29 31.37 -10.02 38.12
N PRO A 30 30.09 -10.47 38.14
CA PRO A 30 29.30 -10.72 36.93
C PRO A 30 29.28 -9.54 36.00
N ARG A 31 29.39 -9.81 34.70
CA ARG A 31 29.28 -8.75 33.67
C ARG A 31 27.82 -8.37 33.47
N ILE A 32 27.59 -7.07 33.29
CA ILE A 32 26.29 -6.56 32.90
C ILE A 32 26.25 -6.55 31.37
N GLY A 33 25.27 -7.26 30.82
CA GLY A 33 24.92 -7.21 29.41
C GLY A 33 23.75 -6.26 29.19
N TYR A 34 23.63 -5.74 27.98
CA TYR A 34 22.55 -4.87 27.56
C TYR A 34 21.92 -5.47 26.30
N THR A 35 20.59 -5.44 26.23
CA THR A 35 19.85 -5.85 25.04
C THR A 35 18.83 -4.78 24.70
N ALA A 36 18.67 -4.50 23.42
CA ALA A 36 17.64 -3.57 22.95
C ALA A 36 16.25 -4.14 23.29
N VAL A 37 15.38 -3.27 23.79
CA VAL A 37 13.97 -3.62 23.96
C VAL A 37 13.29 -3.35 22.62
N GLN A 38 13.00 -4.44 21.89
CA GLN A 38 12.20 -4.33 20.69
C GLN A 38 10.76 -3.95 21.08
N ARG A 39 10.43 -2.67 20.95
CA ARG A 39 9.05 -2.19 21.13
C ARG A 39 8.15 -2.51 19.93
N SER A 40 8.71 -3.15 18.91
CA SER A 40 8.01 -3.46 17.66
C SER A 40 7.09 -4.69 17.73
N VAL A 41 7.14 -5.46 18.82
CA VAL A 41 6.40 -6.72 18.93
C VAL A 41 4.89 -6.53 18.73
N GLY A 42 4.32 -5.44 19.22
CA GLY A 42 2.89 -5.19 19.09
C GLY A 42 2.42 -4.75 17.69
N TYR A 43 3.26 -4.05 16.93
CA TYR A 43 2.84 -3.54 15.63
C TYR A 43 2.81 -4.63 14.55
N GLN A 44 3.75 -5.53 14.55
CA GLN A 44 3.76 -6.66 13.61
C GLN A 44 2.58 -7.60 13.87
N GLU A 45 2.35 -7.96 15.12
CA GLU A 45 1.21 -8.81 15.51
C GLU A 45 -0.12 -8.14 15.16
N LEU A 46 -0.27 -6.84 15.45
CA LEU A 46 -1.46 -6.09 15.08
C LEU A 46 -1.66 -6.06 13.56
N ALA A 47 -0.61 -5.79 12.79
CA ALA A 47 -0.68 -5.78 11.34
C ALA A 47 -1.05 -7.16 10.77
N GLN A 48 -0.53 -8.25 11.37
CA GLN A 48 -0.90 -9.61 11.03
C GLN A 48 -2.40 -9.85 11.26
N VAL A 49 -2.90 -9.56 12.46
CA VAL A 49 -4.33 -9.74 12.79
C VAL A 49 -5.22 -8.93 11.87
N LEU A 50 -4.84 -7.68 11.54
CA LEU A 50 -5.60 -6.86 10.61
C LEU A 50 -5.57 -7.42 9.19
N ALA A 51 -4.42 -7.94 8.73
CA ALA A 51 -4.30 -8.59 7.43
C ALA A 51 -5.17 -9.85 7.35
N ASP A 52 -5.22 -10.66 8.40
CA ASP A 52 -6.06 -11.86 8.48
C ASP A 52 -7.56 -11.52 8.38
N GLN A 53 -7.97 -10.35 8.87
CA GLN A 53 -9.38 -9.92 8.87
C GLN A 53 -9.87 -9.36 7.51
N LEU A 54 -8.99 -9.17 6.53
CA LEU A 54 -9.38 -8.70 5.19
C LEU A 54 -10.13 -9.76 4.35
N GLY A 55 -10.43 -10.92 4.94
CA GLY A 55 -11.16 -12.01 4.29
C GLY A 55 -10.25 -13.03 3.60
N SER A 56 -10.85 -14.05 2.99
CA SER A 56 -10.15 -15.19 2.39
C SER A 56 -9.89 -15.06 0.89
N ASP A 57 -10.56 -14.14 0.20
CA ASP A 57 -10.38 -13.93 -1.24
C ASP A 57 -9.13 -13.05 -1.51
N PRO A 58 -8.07 -13.59 -2.14
CA PRO A 58 -6.83 -12.85 -2.38
C PRO A 58 -7.01 -11.60 -3.25
N ARG A 59 -7.95 -11.63 -4.20
CA ARG A 59 -8.24 -10.47 -5.07
C ARG A 59 -8.85 -9.33 -4.27
N ARG A 60 -9.88 -9.63 -3.49
CA ARG A 60 -10.52 -8.63 -2.61
C ARG A 60 -9.56 -8.06 -1.57
N ARG A 61 -8.68 -8.90 -1.03
CA ARG A 61 -7.61 -8.47 -0.11
C ARG A 61 -6.66 -7.50 -0.78
N SER A 62 -6.20 -7.84 -1.99
CA SER A 62 -5.33 -6.98 -2.79
C SER A 62 -5.99 -5.65 -3.13
N ASP A 63 -7.25 -5.66 -3.58
CA ASP A 63 -8.00 -4.44 -3.92
C ASP A 63 -8.19 -3.53 -2.70
N ALA A 64 -8.56 -4.10 -1.55
CA ALA A 64 -8.69 -3.37 -0.30
C ALA A 64 -7.35 -2.79 0.17
N ALA A 65 -6.26 -3.54 0.00
CA ALA A 65 -4.91 -3.09 0.33
C ALA A 65 -4.45 -1.94 -0.57
N ILE A 66 -4.69 -2.04 -1.88
CA ILE A 66 -4.39 -0.95 -2.83
C ILE A 66 -5.19 0.31 -2.48
N ALA A 67 -6.48 0.18 -2.16
CA ALA A 67 -7.31 1.30 -1.74
C ALA A 67 -6.79 1.94 -0.44
N ALA A 68 -6.36 1.13 0.54
CA ALA A 68 -5.75 1.62 1.77
C ALA A 68 -4.42 2.35 1.51
N GLY A 69 -3.59 1.83 0.60
CA GLY A 69 -2.35 2.46 0.18
C GLY A 69 -2.60 3.83 -0.48
N ARG A 70 -3.58 3.94 -1.36
CA ARG A 70 -4.00 5.22 -1.94
C ARG A 70 -4.47 6.20 -0.86
N ALA A 71 -5.31 5.76 0.06
CA ALA A 71 -5.78 6.59 1.17
C ALA A 71 -4.64 7.07 2.08
N TRP A 72 -3.58 6.28 2.23
CA TRP A 72 -2.37 6.69 2.93
C TRP A 72 -1.60 7.73 2.13
N GLY A 73 -1.32 7.50 0.84
CA GLY A 73 -0.64 8.45 -0.03
C GLY A 73 -1.34 9.81 -0.12
N ALA A 74 -2.68 9.81 -0.09
CA ALA A 74 -3.47 11.04 -0.08
C ALA A 74 -3.27 11.90 1.18
N LYS A 75 -2.81 11.31 2.29
CA LYS A 75 -2.51 12.00 3.56
C LYS A 75 -1.06 12.44 3.69
N MET A 76 -0.18 11.94 2.83
CA MET A 76 1.22 12.36 2.84
C MET A 76 1.33 13.83 2.37
N GLU A 77 2.33 14.52 2.85
CA GLU A 77 2.66 15.85 2.35
C GLU A 77 2.93 15.77 0.84
N SER A 78 2.43 16.76 0.11
CA SER A 78 2.65 16.82 -1.32
C SER A 78 4.12 17.09 -1.57
N VAL A 79 4.78 16.22 -2.30
CA VAL A 79 6.12 16.48 -2.84
C VAL A 79 5.89 17.37 -4.05
N ASP A 80 6.48 18.57 -4.07
CA ASP A 80 6.41 19.49 -5.21
C ASP A 80 7.41 19.06 -6.31
N GLN A 81 7.13 17.91 -6.90
CA GLN A 81 7.93 17.30 -7.96
C GLN A 81 6.99 16.82 -9.07
N PRO A 82 6.74 17.63 -10.10
CA PRO A 82 5.87 17.25 -11.19
C PRO A 82 6.42 16.06 -11.97
N VAL A 83 5.55 15.17 -12.40
CA VAL A 83 5.87 14.00 -13.21
C VAL A 83 5.49 14.28 -14.65
N GLU A 84 6.46 14.69 -15.44
CA GLU A 84 6.31 15.02 -16.86
C GLU A 84 7.04 14.00 -17.76
N SER A 85 7.84 13.13 -17.15
CA SER A 85 8.63 12.09 -17.83
C SER A 85 8.71 10.81 -17.00
N LEU A 86 9.21 9.74 -17.63
CA LEU A 86 9.52 8.49 -16.92
C LEU A 86 10.64 8.67 -15.88
N ASP A 87 11.59 9.55 -16.15
CA ASP A 87 12.68 9.86 -15.22
C ASP A 87 12.15 10.57 -13.96
N ASP A 88 11.23 11.51 -14.11
CA ASP A 88 10.57 12.17 -12.95
C ASP A 88 9.80 11.15 -12.12
N ALA A 89 9.05 10.25 -12.77
CA ALA A 89 8.32 9.19 -12.10
C ALA A 89 9.26 8.25 -11.34
N LYS A 90 10.42 7.91 -11.94
CA LYS A 90 11.47 7.11 -11.32
C LYS A 90 12.04 7.81 -10.09
N ASP A 91 12.44 9.06 -10.22
CA ASP A 91 13.06 9.83 -9.14
C ASP A 91 12.09 10.01 -7.96
N LEU A 92 10.84 10.32 -8.23
CA LEU A 92 9.79 10.42 -7.20
C LEU A 92 9.58 9.07 -6.49
N THR A 93 9.52 7.96 -7.25
CA THR A 93 9.35 6.62 -6.67
C THR A 93 10.56 6.20 -5.84
N VAL A 94 11.79 6.51 -6.28
CA VAL A 94 13.03 6.24 -5.53
C VAL A 94 13.05 7.04 -4.24
N THR A 95 12.68 8.32 -4.28
CA THR A 95 12.60 9.17 -3.09
C THR A 95 11.61 8.61 -2.08
N LEU A 96 10.38 8.32 -2.51
CA LEU A 96 9.35 7.72 -1.68
C LEU A 96 9.80 6.38 -1.07
N ALA A 97 10.38 5.50 -1.88
CA ALA A 97 10.85 4.19 -1.42
C ALA A 97 11.99 4.33 -0.40
N SER A 98 12.90 5.30 -0.60
CA SER A 98 14.00 5.59 0.34
C SER A 98 13.47 6.05 1.70
N GLU A 99 12.54 6.99 1.71
CA GLU A 99 11.92 7.52 2.93
C GLU A 99 11.18 6.44 3.72
N LEU A 100 10.58 5.49 3.02
CA LEU A 100 9.88 4.35 3.61
C LEU A 100 10.81 3.20 4.01
N GLY A 101 12.12 3.29 3.76
CA GLY A 101 13.12 2.30 4.17
C GLY A 101 13.21 1.07 3.26
N PHE A 102 12.84 1.19 1.98
CA PHE A 102 12.91 0.08 1.02
C PHE A 102 14.29 -0.12 0.38
N ALA A 103 15.26 0.77 0.62
CA ALA A 103 16.58 0.76 0.01
C ALA A 103 16.51 0.52 -1.52
N PRO A 104 15.97 1.49 -2.28
CA PRO A 104 15.83 1.35 -3.72
C PRO A 104 17.20 1.42 -4.42
N GLU A 105 17.42 0.53 -5.38
CA GLU A 105 18.56 0.54 -6.28
C GLU A 105 18.06 0.72 -7.71
N ARG A 106 18.74 1.55 -8.49
CA ARG A 106 18.43 1.76 -9.91
C ARG A 106 19.08 0.64 -10.70
N GLU A 107 18.31 -0.06 -11.51
CA GLU A 107 18.83 -1.06 -12.43
C GLU A 107 19.04 -0.40 -13.80
N HIS A 108 20.27 0.00 -14.10
CA HIS A 108 20.60 0.75 -15.33
C HIS A 108 20.53 -0.11 -16.60
N ASP A 109 20.78 -1.43 -16.49
CA ASP A 109 20.91 -2.31 -17.64
C ASP A 109 19.58 -2.67 -18.32
N THR A 110 18.45 -2.36 -17.69
CA THR A 110 17.09 -2.68 -18.18
C THR A 110 16.23 -1.45 -18.44
N GLU A 111 16.83 -0.26 -18.36
CA GLU A 111 16.15 1.01 -18.65
C GLU A 111 15.95 1.16 -20.16
N THR A 112 14.74 1.48 -20.55
CA THR A 112 14.37 1.90 -21.90
C THR A 112 13.61 3.21 -21.82
N ASP A 113 13.45 3.92 -22.93
CA ASP A 113 12.69 5.18 -22.97
C ASP A 113 11.22 5.00 -22.50
N GLU A 114 10.71 3.77 -22.43
CA GLU A 114 9.32 3.46 -22.09
C GLU A 114 9.18 2.76 -20.74
N GLN A 115 10.28 2.23 -20.18
CA GLN A 115 10.22 1.39 -18.98
C GLN A 115 11.47 1.52 -18.12
N VAL A 116 11.25 1.53 -16.80
CA VAL A 116 12.31 1.47 -15.80
C VAL A 116 11.97 0.45 -14.72
N MET A 117 13.00 -0.23 -14.20
CA MET A 117 12.89 -1.12 -13.05
C MET A 117 13.68 -0.55 -11.87
N ILE A 118 13.07 -0.58 -10.70
CA ILE A 118 13.66 -0.16 -9.42
C ILE A 118 13.72 -1.38 -8.52
N ARG A 119 14.93 -1.79 -8.15
CA ARG A 119 15.16 -2.88 -7.21
C ARG A 119 14.92 -2.37 -5.78
N LEU A 120 14.14 -3.08 -5.00
CA LEU A 120 13.83 -2.79 -3.59
C LEU A 120 14.48 -3.88 -2.74
N THR A 121 15.64 -3.59 -2.17
CA THR A 121 16.49 -4.56 -1.48
C THR A 121 16.18 -4.67 0.02
N ALA A 122 15.36 -3.78 0.55
CA ALA A 122 14.82 -3.85 1.90
C ALA A 122 13.30 -3.75 1.89
N CYS A 123 12.66 -4.30 2.89
CA CYS A 123 11.24 -4.12 3.17
C CYS A 123 11.02 -4.10 4.68
N PRO A 124 10.56 -3.00 5.28
CA PRO A 124 10.31 -2.90 6.72
C PRO A 124 9.27 -3.91 7.24
N LEU A 125 8.38 -4.37 6.36
CA LEU A 125 7.32 -5.33 6.66
C LEU A 125 7.55 -6.70 6.02
N ARG A 126 8.81 -7.07 5.77
CA ARG A 126 9.20 -8.28 5.03
C ARG A 126 8.59 -9.55 5.62
N GLU A 127 8.67 -9.74 6.93
CA GLU A 127 8.14 -10.94 7.58
C GLU A 127 6.63 -11.07 7.38
N LEU A 128 5.89 -9.97 7.50
CA LEU A 128 4.45 -9.94 7.19
C LEU A 128 4.20 -10.18 5.70
N ALA A 129 5.02 -9.62 4.82
CA ALA A 129 4.88 -9.78 3.38
C ALA A 129 5.13 -11.22 2.90
N ARG A 130 5.85 -12.05 3.64
CA ARG A 130 6.06 -13.48 3.32
C ARG A 130 4.76 -14.29 3.39
N THR A 131 3.85 -13.91 4.28
CA THR A 131 2.57 -14.60 4.49
C THR A 131 1.37 -13.84 3.91
N HIS A 132 1.50 -12.53 3.74
CA HIS A 132 0.43 -11.62 3.29
C HIS A 132 0.95 -10.66 2.22
N SER A 133 1.60 -11.19 1.18
CA SER A 133 2.20 -10.38 0.12
C SER A 133 1.16 -9.51 -0.60
N GLU A 134 -0.04 -10.05 -0.85
CA GLU A 134 -1.12 -9.34 -1.50
C GLU A 134 -1.60 -8.12 -0.70
N VAL A 135 -1.50 -8.18 0.64
CA VAL A 135 -1.86 -7.05 1.51
C VAL A 135 -0.71 -6.04 1.57
N VAL A 136 0.47 -6.48 1.98
CA VAL A 136 1.61 -5.58 2.19
C VAL A 136 2.02 -4.91 0.89
N CYS A 137 2.19 -5.70 -0.18
CA CYS A 137 2.60 -5.17 -1.48
C CYS A 137 1.47 -4.39 -2.16
N GLY A 138 0.20 -4.76 -1.89
CA GLY A 138 -0.96 -4.01 -2.33
C GLY A 138 -1.00 -2.60 -1.75
N VAL A 139 -0.74 -2.44 -0.44
CA VAL A 139 -0.64 -1.12 0.22
C VAL A 139 0.48 -0.30 -0.41
N HIS A 140 1.66 -0.87 -0.61
CA HIS A 140 2.79 -0.16 -1.22
C HIS A 140 2.50 0.25 -2.66
N LEU A 141 1.88 -0.63 -3.44
CA LEU A 141 1.47 -0.33 -4.81
C LEU A 141 0.45 0.81 -4.86
N GLY A 142 -0.55 0.79 -3.97
CA GLY A 142 -1.55 1.84 -3.85
C GLY A 142 -0.93 3.18 -3.50
N LEU A 143 0.02 3.17 -2.56
CA LEU A 143 0.76 4.36 -2.13
C LEU A 143 1.58 4.97 -3.28
N MET A 144 2.37 4.16 -3.98
CA MET A 144 3.17 4.61 -5.15
C MET A 144 2.27 5.22 -6.23
N ARG A 145 1.15 4.56 -6.55
CA ARG A 145 0.19 5.07 -7.53
C ARG A 145 -0.40 6.41 -7.13
N GLU A 146 -0.80 6.56 -5.86
CA GLU A 146 -1.40 7.81 -5.39
C GLU A 146 -0.40 8.97 -5.44
N VAL A 147 0.84 8.74 -4.99
CA VAL A 147 1.87 9.78 -5.03
C VAL A 147 2.19 10.20 -6.46
N LEU A 148 2.31 9.27 -7.40
CA LEU A 148 2.51 9.57 -8.81
C LEU A 148 1.30 10.30 -9.42
N ASP A 149 0.08 9.83 -9.16
CA ASP A 149 -1.16 10.43 -9.66
C ASP A 149 -1.32 11.89 -9.21
N ARG A 150 -0.96 12.18 -7.95
CA ARG A 150 -1.06 13.55 -7.39
C ARG A 150 -0.01 14.51 -7.97
N ASN A 151 1.09 13.97 -8.44
CA ASN A 151 2.18 14.76 -9.03
C ASN A 151 2.13 14.82 -10.57
N GLY A 152 1.00 14.47 -11.18
CA GLY A 152 0.79 14.59 -12.63
C GLY A 152 0.92 13.29 -13.43
N GLY A 153 1.38 12.19 -12.81
CA GLY A 153 1.56 10.90 -13.47
C GLY A 153 0.28 10.12 -13.78
N ARG A 154 -0.89 10.65 -13.42
CA ARG A 154 -2.17 9.99 -13.67
C ARG A 154 -2.37 9.75 -15.17
N ASP A 155 -2.72 8.50 -15.52
CA ASP A 155 -2.91 8.05 -16.90
C ASP A 155 -1.66 8.13 -17.80
N GLN A 156 -0.53 8.60 -17.25
CA GLN A 156 0.76 8.66 -17.94
C GLN A 156 1.74 7.59 -17.49
N VAL A 157 1.66 7.15 -16.23
CA VAL A 157 2.56 6.17 -15.64
C VAL A 157 1.80 4.96 -15.14
N SER A 158 2.19 3.78 -15.60
CA SER A 158 1.75 2.50 -15.02
C SER A 158 2.79 2.01 -14.03
N VAL A 159 2.34 1.64 -12.83
CA VAL A 159 3.20 1.05 -11.80
C VAL A 159 2.76 -0.37 -11.50
N ARG A 160 3.71 -1.29 -11.49
CA ARG A 160 3.55 -2.67 -11.04
C ARG A 160 4.61 -3.01 -10.02
N LEU A 161 4.22 -3.74 -8.98
CA LEU A 161 5.15 -4.25 -7.97
C LEU A 161 5.24 -5.76 -8.10
N HIS A 162 6.45 -6.27 -8.25
CA HIS A 162 6.78 -7.71 -8.31
C HIS A 162 7.44 -8.10 -6.99
N PRO A 163 6.68 -8.70 -6.06
CA PRO A 163 7.22 -9.13 -4.77
C PRO A 163 8.10 -10.37 -4.93
N PHE A 164 9.18 -10.42 -4.16
CA PHE A 164 10.04 -11.59 -4.01
C PHE A 164 10.49 -12.22 -5.33
N VAL A 165 10.95 -11.37 -6.30
CA VAL A 165 11.60 -11.87 -7.52
C VAL A 165 12.86 -12.69 -7.17
N GLU A 166 13.46 -12.39 -6.02
CA GLU A 166 14.43 -13.18 -5.26
C GLU A 166 14.04 -13.15 -3.77
N PRO A 167 14.55 -14.03 -2.90
CA PRO A 167 14.12 -14.12 -1.50
C PRO A 167 14.13 -12.81 -0.71
N GLU A 168 15.03 -11.88 -1.08
CA GLU A 168 15.25 -10.60 -0.40
C GLU A 168 14.98 -9.39 -1.32
N LEU A 169 14.49 -9.62 -2.54
CA LEU A 169 14.36 -8.61 -3.59
C LEU A 169 12.95 -8.51 -4.09
N CYS A 170 12.43 -7.28 -4.11
CA CYS A 170 11.22 -6.92 -4.84
C CYS A 170 11.59 -5.94 -5.97
N VAL A 171 10.77 -5.85 -7.01
CA VAL A 171 10.99 -4.93 -8.14
C VAL A 171 9.74 -4.09 -8.35
N ALA A 172 9.91 -2.77 -8.38
CA ALA A 172 8.91 -1.86 -8.89
C ALA A 172 9.21 -1.56 -10.36
N ARG A 173 8.24 -1.84 -11.23
CA ARG A 173 8.31 -1.57 -12.67
C ARG A 173 7.40 -0.39 -12.98
N LEU A 174 7.98 0.64 -13.58
CA LEU A 174 7.27 1.80 -14.10
C LEU A 174 7.29 1.75 -15.62
N GLU A 175 6.16 2.08 -16.23
CA GLU A 175 6.02 2.16 -17.69
C GLU A 175 5.35 3.50 -18.03
N TRP A 176 5.95 4.22 -18.99
CA TRP A 176 5.33 5.40 -19.55
C TRP A 176 4.27 4.99 -20.57
N LEU A 177 3.04 5.41 -20.32
CA LEU A 177 1.91 5.10 -21.19
C LEU A 177 1.91 6.12 -22.33
N LYS A 178 2.23 5.69 -23.53
CA LYS A 178 2.01 6.53 -24.72
C LYS A 178 0.53 6.90 -24.79
N ALA A 179 0.24 8.20 -24.99
CA ALA A 179 -1.12 8.64 -25.24
C ALA A 179 -1.71 7.73 -26.34
N ARG A 180 -2.80 7.03 -26.04
CA ARG A 180 -3.57 6.33 -27.07
C ARG A 180 -4.01 7.40 -28.05
N THR A 181 -3.38 7.46 -29.22
CA THR A 181 -3.94 8.19 -30.34
C THR A 181 -5.35 7.60 -30.54
N PRO A 182 -6.41 8.39 -30.51
CA PRO A 182 -7.72 7.84 -30.84
C PRO A 182 -7.60 7.28 -32.25
N GLU A 183 -7.67 5.94 -32.34
CA GLU A 183 -7.73 5.22 -33.58
C GLU A 183 -8.85 5.87 -34.39
N SER A 184 -8.49 6.51 -35.49
CA SER A 184 -9.45 7.14 -36.40
C SER A 184 -10.53 6.13 -36.68
N VAL A 185 -11.74 6.40 -36.20
CA VAL A 185 -12.94 5.68 -36.61
C VAL A 185 -12.91 5.74 -38.12
N PRO A 186 -12.87 4.59 -38.84
CA PRO A 186 -12.96 4.64 -40.30
C PRO A 186 -14.26 5.35 -40.64
N ASP A 187 -14.17 6.43 -41.41
CA ASP A 187 -15.32 7.09 -42.02
C ASP A 187 -16.17 6.00 -42.69
N VAL A 188 -17.29 5.68 -42.09
CA VAL A 188 -18.31 4.86 -42.72
C VAL A 188 -18.91 5.75 -43.81
N ASP A 189 -18.46 5.51 -45.03
CA ASP A 189 -18.98 6.08 -46.26
C ASP A 189 -20.51 5.94 -46.27
N ASP A 190 -21.21 7.03 -46.09
CA ASP A 190 -22.67 7.09 -46.03
C ASP A 190 -23.26 7.21 -47.43
N THR A 191 -23.09 6.13 -48.19
CA THR A 191 -23.75 5.97 -49.48
C THR A 191 -24.39 4.59 -49.56
N ALA A 192 -25.63 4.47 -49.07
CA ALA A 192 -26.66 3.64 -49.69
C ALA A 192 -27.97 3.58 -48.86
N GLY A 193 -29.02 4.20 -49.37
CA GLY A 193 -30.33 3.58 -49.37
C GLY A 193 -31.23 3.78 -48.16
N GLU A 194 -32.09 4.79 -48.23
CA GLU A 194 -33.35 4.76 -47.49
C GLU A 194 -34.13 3.45 -47.70
N PRO A 195 -34.66 2.88 -46.67
CA PRO A 195 -35.89 2.09 -46.75
C PRO A 195 -37.01 2.77 -45.92
N ARG A 196 -38.09 2.91 -46.62
CA ARG A 196 -39.40 3.48 -46.27
C ARG A 196 -39.94 2.99 -44.91
N LEU A 197 -40.61 3.93 -44.24
CA LEU A 197 -41.48 3.78 -43.09
C LEU A 197 -42.47 2.58 -43.24
N ALA A 198 -42.53 1.78 -42.21
CA ALA A 198 -43.71 0.99 -41.88
C ALA A 198 -44.15 1.38 -40.45
N THR A 199 -45.26 2.09 -40.38
CA THR A 199 -45.98 2.42 -39.15
C THR A 199 -46.53 1.19 -38.50
N SER A 200 -46.19 0.92 -37.29
CA SER A 200 -46.93 0.02 -36.40
C SER A 200 -47.11 0.62 -35.02
N THR A 201 -48.32 1.08 -34.81
CA THR A 201 -48.85 1.60 -33.57
C THR A 201 -49.03 0.46 -32.56
N GLY A 202 -48.26 0.49 -31.47
CA GLY A 202 -48.45 -0.43 -30.35
C GLY A 202 -48.17 0.29 -29.02
N ARG A 203 -49.26 0.84 -28.45
CA ARG A 203 -49.24 1.38 -27.06
C ARG A 203 -49.09 0.21 -26.09
N ILE A 204 -48.08 0.28 -25.24
CA ILE A 204 -48.08 -0.45 -23.98
C ILE A 204 -47.75 0.56 -22.84
N ALA A 205 -48.70 0.72 -21.95
CA ALA A 205 -48.65 1.59 -20.78
C ALA A 205 -47.70 1.04 -19.69
N PRO A 206 -47.09 1.91 -18.88
CA PRO A 206 -46.27 1.48 -17.77
C PRO A 206 -47.14 1.10 -16.56
N GLN A 207 -46.93 -0.08 -16.00
CA GLN A 207 -47.51 -0.47 -14.73
C GLN A 207 -46.59 0.01 -13.60
N LEU A 208 -47.05 1.00 -12.86
CA LEU A 208 -46.58 1.38 -11.55
C LEU A 208 -46.94 0.29 -10.53
N ARG A 209 -45.94 -0.29 -9.89
CA ARG A 209 -46.13 -1.01 -8.62
C ARG A 209 -45.59 -0.14 -7.48
N THR A 210 -46.52 0.41 -6.74
CA THR A 210 -46.35 1.01 -5.44
C THR A 210 -46.30 -0.08 -4.36
N GLY A 211 -45.42 0.16 -3.36
CA GLY A 211 -45.62 -0.36 -2.00
C GLY A 211 -44.61 -1.40 -1.55
N ASP A 212 -43.64 -1.03 -0.74
CA ASP A 212 -43.73 -1.31 0.70
C ASP A 212 -42.67 -0.52 1.50
N PRO A 213 -43.05 0.29 2.46
CA PRO A 213 -42.15 0.95 3.38
C PRO A 213 -42.20 0.23 4.72
N GLN A 214 -41.20 -0.54 5.09
CA GLN A 214 -40.88 -0.82 6.50
C GLN A 214 -39.61 -1.71 6.61
N LEU A 215 -38.49 -1.11 6.93
CA LEU A 215 -37.53 -1.75 7.83
C LEU A 215 -36.82 -0.64 8.61
N ARG A 216 -37.31 -0.49 9.82
CA ARG A 216 -36.82 0.43 10.87
C ARG A 216 -35.46 -0.08 11.38
N ASN A 217 -34.62 0.89 11.65
CA ASN A 217 -33.51 0.92 12.61
C ASN A 217 -33.55 -0.21 13.66
N ALA A 218 -32.43 -0.93 13.72
CA ALA A 218 -31.99 -1.58 14.94
C ALA A 218 -30.49 -1.25 15.14
N ASP A 219 -30.26 -0.33 16.06
CA ASP A 219 -28.97 -0.01 16.64
C ASP A 219 -28.69 -1.02 17.77
N PRO A 220 -27.59 -1.82 17.74
CA PRO A 220 -27.30 -2.78 18.79
C PRO A 220 -26.14 -2.36 19.70
N TYR A 221 -26.01 -1.08 20.05
CA TYR A 221 -25.00 -0.66 21.03
C TYR A 221 -25.61 0.28 22.08
N VAL A 222 -26.49 -0.25 22.95
CA VAL A 222 -26.77 0.37 24.25
C VAL A 222 -26.75 -0.69 25.34
N GLY A 223 -25.78 -0.59 26.21
CA GLY A 223 -25.93 -0.84 27.64
C GLY A 223 -25.65 -2.25 28.14
N LYS A 224 -24.57 -2.36 28.92
CA LYS A 224 -24.69 -2.82 30.31
C LYS A 224 -23.41 -2.47 31.08
N GLN A 225 -23.48 -1.35 31.77
CA GLN A 225 -22.71 -1.16 33.00
C GLN A 225 -23.26 -2.12 34.04
N SER A 226 -22.42 -2.99 34.54
CA SER A 226 -22.76 -3.78 35.73
C SER A 226 -21.84 -3.37 36.86
N THR A 227 -22.38 -2.61 37.74
CA THR A 227 -21.92 -2.32 39.10
C THR A 227 -21.55 -3.63 39.79
N ASN A 228 -20.35 -3.73 40.33
CA ASN A 228 -20.09 -4.66 41.43
C ASN A 228 -19.38 -3.92 42.56
N GLN A 229 -20.14 -3.60 43.58
CA GLN A 229 -19.69 -3.30 44.94
C GLN A 229 -19.50 -4.63 45.67
N ARG A 230 -18.30 -4.90 46.12
CA ARG A 230 -17.94 -5.34 47.48
C ARG A 230 -16.43 -5.54 47.55
#